data_9c1cce66abaebb7a91cd3e39bd035f88
#
_entry.id   9c1cce66abaebb7a91cd3e39bd035f88
#
_cell.length_a   1.000
_cell.length_b   1.000
_cell.length_c   1.000
_cell.angle_alpha   90.00
_cell.angle_beta   90.00
_cell.angle_gamma   90.00
#
_symmetry.space_group_name_H-M   'P 1'
#
loop_
_entity.id
_entity.type
_entity.pdbx_description
1 polymer ?
#
loop_
_entity_poly.entity_id
_entity_poly.type
_entity_poly.pdbx_seq_one_letter_code
_entity_poly.pdbx_strand_id
1 'polypeptide(L)'
;VTAEAREAGLSQDPAADGERPLDIALLTYKGNPFCGGQGVYVRHLSRELARLGHRVEVIGSQPYPVLDEGAEYAGRLTLTELPSLDLYRQPDPFRTPGRGEYRDWVDALEVATMWTGGFPEPLTFSLRARRHLRARRGHFDVVHDNQTLGYGLLGDVGAPLVTTIHHPITVDRQLELDAAESRRRRLSVRRWYAFTRMQKRVARRLPSVLTVSGTSRAEIVDHLGVQQDRIHVVHIGADTDLFSPDPAVRQIPGRIVTTSSADVPLKGLVFLVEALAKVRAEHPDAHLVVVGKRPEEGPVAQAMERYGLEGAVEFVKGISDAELVDLVRSAQVACVPSLYEGFSLPAAEAMATGTPLVATTGGAIPEVAGRDGETCLAVPPGEPGALAAALSRLLGDAELRDRLGAAGRDRVLRNFTWAKAAEGTVSRYREAIADSAGDGPRRSPAGTPRSAPLPPGPSAQGAPGAQGAQGAPARGTGTPPGPEAAQADGPAGVTRTVRDSEAVHMTEAAS
;
A
#
# COMPACT_ATOMS: atom_id res chain seq x y z
N VAL A 1 -56.36 -40.18 -2.76
CA VAL A 1 -56.39 -38.98 -3.56
C VAL A 1 -55.20 -38.09 -3.14
N THR A 2 -54.28 -38.10 -3.99
CA THR A 2 -52.94 -37.44 -3.97
C THR A 2 -53.02 -35.93 -3.94
N ALA A 3 -52.14 -35.27 -3.19
CA ALA A 3 -51.72 -33.92 -3.44
C ALA A 3 -50.19 -33.83 -3.26
N GLU A 4 -49.48 -33.69 -4.35
CA GLU A 4 -48.06 -33.36 -4.45
C GLU A 4 -47.83 -31.94 -3.95
N ALA A 5 -47.01 -31.80 -2.90
CA ALA A 5 -46.42 -30.52 -2.54
C ALA A 5 -45.09 -30.37 -3.28
N ARG A 6 -45.07 -29.53 -4.30
CA ARG A 6 -43.83 -29.02 -4.92
C ARG A 6 -43.16 -28.06 -3.95
N GLU A 7 -42.07 -28.47 -3.36
CA GLU A 7 -41.08 -27.57 -2.78
C GLU A 7 -40.38 -26.78 -3.92
N ALA A 8 -40.76 -25.54 -4.06
CA ALA A 8 -40.01 -24.57 -4.85
C ALA A 8 -38.87 -24.05 -4.00
N GLY A 9 -37.64 -24.54 -4.26
CA GLY A 9 -36.42 -23.97 -3.73
C GLY A 9 -36.26 -22.54 -4.25
N LEU A 10 -36.48 -21.57 -3.37
CA LEU A 10 -36.14 -20.17 -3.61
C LEU A 10 -34.61 -20.04 -3.57
N SER A 11 -33.99 -20.12 -4.74
CA SER A 11 -32.71 -19.54 -4.99
C SER A 11 -32.84 -18.03 -4.72
N GLN A 12 -32.27 -17.54 -3.61
CA GLN A 12 -32.12 -16.11 -3.39
C GLN A 12 -31.07 -15.59 -4.37
N ASP A 13 -31.55 -15.03 -5.48
CA ASP A 13 -30.75 -14.27 -6.42
C ASP A 13 -30.45 -12.91 -5.78
N PRO A 14 -29.15 -12.51 -5.56
CA PRO A 14 -28.81 -11.25 -4.88
C PRO A 14 -29.03 -9.99 -5.74
N ALA A 15 -29.70 -10.09 -6.88
CA ALA A 15 -30.04 -8.97 -7.77
C ALA A 15 -31.33 -8.24 -7.35
N ALA A 16 -31.41 -7.78 -6.10
CA ALA A 16 -32.63 -7.07 -5.62
C ALA A 16 -32.62 -5.55 -5.90
N ASP A 17 -31.59 -4.99 -6.50
CA ASP A 17 -31.59 -3.60 -7.01
C ASP A 17 -31.23 -3.61 -8.50
N GLY A 18 -32.21 -3.62 -9.35
CA GLY A 18 -32.38 -3.52 -10.81
C GLY A 18 -31.23 -3.16 -11.76
N GLU A 19 -29.98 -3.27 -11.36
CA GLU A 19 -28.81 -2.91 -12.16
C GLU A 19 -28.11 -4.16 -12.70
N ARG A 20 -27.94 -4.22 -14.04
CA ARG A 20 -27.30 -5.37 -14.69
C ARG A 20 -25.84 -5.58 -14.21
N PRO A 21 -25.38 -6.85 -14.15
CA PRO A 21 -23.96 -7.17 -13.96
C PRO A 21 -23.07 -6.48 -14.98
N LEU A 22 -21.86 -6.07 -14.56
CA LEU A 22 -20.84 -5.49 -15.42
C LEU A 22 -19.80 -6.53 -15.83
N ASP A 23 -19.27 -6.39 -17.04
CA ASP A 23 -18.07 -7.06 -17.51
C ASP A 23 -16.86 -6.15 -17.27
N ILE A 24 -15.97 -6.53 -16.36
CA ILE A 24 -14.89 -5.69 -15.83
C ILE A 24 -13.53 -6.26 -16.24
N ALA A 25 -12.68 -5.46 -16.90
CA ALA A 25 -11.27 -5.77 -17.06
C ALA A 25 -10.45 -5.08 -15.95
N LEU A 26 -9.87 -5.84 -15.02
CA LEU A 26 -9.01 -5.32 -13.95
C LEU A 26 -7.54 -5.57 -14.30
N LEU A 27 -6.79 -4.51 -14.57
CA LEU A 27 -5.40 -4.56 -15.01
C LEU A 27 -4.42 -4.46 -13.85
N THR A 28 -3.39 -5.29 -13.82
CA THR A 28 -2.28 -5.17 -12.88
C THR A 28 -0.96 -5.58 -13.52
N TYR A 29 0.04 -4.70 -13.44
CA TYR A 29 1.37 -5.01 -13.98
C TYR A 29 2.24 -5.83 -13.02
N LYS A 30 1.88 -5.85 -11.73
CA LYS A 30 2.44 -6.70 -10.67
C LYS A 30 1.31 -7.29 -9.85
N GLY A 31 1.26 -8.60 -9.76
CA GLY A 31 0.17 -9.32 -9.12
C GLY A 31 0.57 -10.12 -7.88
N ASN A 32 1.78 -9.91 -7.30
CA ASN A 32 2.17 -10.67 -6.13
C ASN A 32 1.17 -10.46 -4.97
N PRO A 33 0.38 -11.49 -4.59
CA PRO A 33 -0.66 -11.36 -3.58
C PRO A 33 -0.13 -11.39 -2.14
N PHE A 34 1.17 -11.69 -1.96
CA PHE A 34 1.78 -11.93 -0.64
C PHE A 34 2.71 -10.81 -0.19
N CYS A 35 3.09 -9.91 -1.08
CA CYS A 35 3.86 -8.74 -0.71
C CYS A 35 3.51 -7.55 -1.62
N GLY A 36 3.41 -6.38 -1.00
CA GLY A 36 2.99 -5.17 -1.69
C GLY A 36 1.47 -4.99 -1.74
N GLY A 37 1.00 -3.78 -1.47
CA GLY A 37 -0.43 -3.47 -1.38
C GLY A 37 -1.22 -3.68 -2.68
N GLN A 38 -0.57 -3.63 -3.85
CA GLN A 38 -1.25 -3.74 -5.14
C GLN A 38 -1.80 -5.14 -5.43
N GLY A 39 -1.04 -6.20 -5.11
CA GLY A 39 -1.50 -7.58 -5.32
C GLY A 39 -2.64 -7.95 -4.36
N VAL A 40 -2.52 -7.57 -3.09
CA VAL A 40 -3.57 -7.73 -2.07
C VAL A 40 -4.85 -7.00 -2.50
N TYR A 41 -4.73 -5.76 -2.99
CA TYR A 41 -5.85 -4.98 -3.51
C TYR A 41 -6.57 -5.69 -4.66
N VAL A 42 -5.83 -6.17 -5.65
CA VAL A 42 -6.42 -6.86 -6.82
C VAL A 42 -7.14 -8.14 -6.39
N ARG A 43 -6.54 -8.95 -5.51
CA ARG A 43 -7.12 -10.20 -5.00
C ARG A 43 -8.46 -9.95 -4.32
N HIS A 44 -8.50 -9.05 -3.33
CA HIS A 44 -9.71 -8.81 -2.56
C HIS A 44 -10.77 -8.04 -3.35
N LEU A 45 -10.38 -7.00 -4.11
CA LEU A 45 -11.35 -6.25 -4.90
C LEU A 45 -12.01 -7.12 -5.97
N SER A 46 -11.23 -7.94 -6.70
CA SER A 46 -11.78 -8.81 -7.74
C SER A 46 -12.74 -9.85 -7.17
N ARG A 47 -12.43 -10.42 -5.99
CA ARG A 47 -13.31 -11.32 -5.26
C ARG A 47 -14.63 -10.66 -4.89
N GLU A 48 -14.59 -9.49 -4.27
CA GLU A 48 -15.82 -8.81 -3.83
C GLU A 48 -16.67 -8.30 -5.02
N LEU A 49 -16.05 -7.84 -6.09
CA LEU A 49 -16.76 -7.49 -7.32
C LEU A 49 -17.50 -8.72 -7.90
N ALA A 50 -16.86 -9.90 -7.87
CA ALA A 50 -17.50 -11.14 -8.31
C ALA A 50 -18.62 -11.60 -7.35
N ARG A 51 -18.48 -11.37 -6.02
CA ARG A 51 -19.53 -11.58 -5.02
C ARG A 51 -20.75 -10.69 -5.27
N LEU A 52 -20.54 -9.44 -5.69
CA LEU A 52 -21.60 -8.52 -6.10
C LEU A 52 -22.29 -8.92 -7.43
N GLY A 53 -21.89 -10.03 -8.04
CA GLY A 53 -22.47 -10.57 -9.25
C GLY A 53 -21.86 -10.12 -10.56
N HIS A 54 -20.81 -9.30 -10.55
CA HIS A 54 -20.10 -8.84 -11.74
C HIS A 54 -19.20 -9.94 -12.32
N ARG A 55 -18.87 -9.86 -13.60
CA ARG A 55 -17.85 -10.68 -14.25
C ARG A 55 -16.54 -9.92 -14.29
N VAL A 56 -15.50 -10.47 -13.66
CA VAL A 56 -14.20 -9.82 -13.51
C VAL A 56 -13.13 -10.66 -14.19
N GLU A 57 -12.48 -10.08 -15.18
CA GLU A 57 -11.27 -10.63 -15.77
C GLU A 57 -10.08 -9.84 -15.26
N VAL A 58 -9.27 -10.47 -14.41
CA VAL A 58 -8.00 -9.91 -13.97
C VAL A 58 -6.98 -10.16 -15.08
N ILE A 59 -6.41 -9.10 -15.61
CA ILE A 59 -5.40 -9.14 -16.69
C ILE A 59 -4.07 -8.74 -16.08
N GLY A 60 -3.18 -9.71 -15.88
CA GLY A 60 -1.96 -9.53 -15.09
C GLY A 60 -0.69 -9.91 -15.80
N SER A 61 0.45 -9.32 -15.37
CA SER A 61 1.81 -9.74 -15.76
C SER A 61 2.53 -10.39 -14.58
N GLN A 62 3.71 -10.94 -14.84
CA GLN A 62 4.50 -11.63 -13.82
C GLN A 62 5.05 -10.67 -12.74
N PRO A 63 5.13 -11.12 -11.46
CA PRO A 63 4.51 -12.33 -10.95
C PRO A 63 2.98 -12.25 -11.06
N TYR A 64 2.36 -13.31 -11.58
CA TYR A 64 0.92 -13.32 -11.82
C TYR A 64 0.12 -13.21 -10.52
N PRO A 65 -1.04 -12.51 -10.54
CA PRO A 65 -1.95 -12.52 -9.40
C PRO A 65 -2.48 -13.92 -9.12
N VAL A 66 -2.61 -14.22 -7.83
CA VAL A 66 -3.32 -15.40 -7.35
C VAL A 66 -4.73 -14.96 -6.97
N LEU A 67 -5.73 -15.55 -7.59
CA LEU A 67 -7.13 -15.23 -7.34
C LEU A 67 -7.73 -16.22 -6.33
N ASP A 68 -8.68 -15.75 -5.54
CA ASP A 68 -9.41 -16.61 -4.63
C ASP A 68 -10.34 -17.56 -5.41
N GLU A 69 -10.46 -18.79 -4.93
CA GLU A 69 -11.37 -19.80 -5.44
C GLU A 69 -12.57 -19.92 -4.49
N GLY A 70 -13.79 -19.97 -5.05
CA GLY A 70 -15.01 -20.13 -4.26
C GLY A 70 -16.20 -20.40 -5.14
N ALA A 71 -17.14 -21.23 -4.65
CA ALA A 71 -18.34 -21.60 -5.39
C ALA A 71 -19.26 -20.39 -5.66
N GLU A 72 -19.23 -19.39 -4.77
CA GLU A 72 -20.08 -18.19 -4.82
C GLU A 72 -19.74 -17.24 -5.97
N TYR A 73 -18.53 -17.32 -6.51
CA TYR A 73 -18.09 -16.50 -7.66
C TYR A 73 -17.47 -17.34 -8.79
N ALA A 74 -17.67 -18.65 -8.76
CA ALA A 74 -17.21 -19.55 -9.82
C ALA A 74 -17.73 -19.11 -11.19
N GLY A 75 -16.80 -19.02 -12.17
CA GLY A 75 -17.09 -18.55 -13.52
C GLY A 75 -17.28 -17.05 -13.69
N ARG A 76 -17.25 -16.26 -12.60
CA ARG A 76 -17.32 -14.80 -12.64
C ARG A 76 -15.94 -14.14 -12.47
N LEU A 77 -14.97 -14.86 -11.93
CA LEU A 77 -13.62 -14.38 -11.71
C LEU A 77 -12.64 -15.21 -12.53
N THR A 78 -11.89 -14.56 -13.41
CA THR A 78 -10.93 -15.23 -14.31
C THR A 78 -9.62 -14.47 -14.37
N LEU A 79 -8.52 -15.18 -14.64
CA LEU A 79 -7.20 -14.61 -14.86
C LEU A 79 -6.81 -14.73 -16.34
N THR A 80 -6.40 -13.62 -16.92
CA THR A 80 -5.72 -13.59 -18.22
C THR A 80 -4.28 -13.18 -18.03
N GLU A 81 -3.37 -14.07 -18.35
CA GLU A 81 -1.94 -13.84 -18.28
C GLU A 81 -1.44 -13.03 -19.48
N LEU A 82 -0.78 -11.90 -19.22
CA LEU A 82 -0.02 -11.14 -20.21
C LEU A 82 1.47 -11.30 -19.92
N PRO A 83 2.13 -12.29 -20.50
CA PRO A 83 3.51 -12.60 -20.19
C PRO A 83 4.45 -11.45 -20.52
N SER A 84 5.41 -11.17 -19.63
CA SER A 84 6.57 -10.30 -19.80
C SER A 84 7.84 -11.13 -19.94
N LEU A 85 9.01 -10.51 -20.02
CA LEU A 85 10.29 -11.22 -19.95
C LEU A 85 10.71 -11.54 -18.52
N ASP A 86 9.97 -11.03 -17.54
CA ASP A 86 10.24 -11.23 -16.11
C ASP A 86 11.73 -10.97 -15.76
N LEU A 87 12.17 -9.75 -16.10
CA LEU A 87 13.59 -9.37 -16.05
C LEU A 87 14.13 -9.27 -14.62
N TYR A 88 13.23 -9.18 -13.63
CA TYR A 88 13.58 -8.99 -12.21
C TYR A 88 13.32 -10.22 -11.35
N ARG A 89 13.03 -11.38 -11.99
CA ARG A 89 12.77 -12.63 -11.27
C ARG A 89 13.97 -13.10 -10.46
N GLN A 90 13.70 -13.64 -9.28
CA GLN A 90 14.72 -14.31 -8.49
C GLN A 90 15.06 -15.71 -9.06
N PRO A 91 16.28 -16.22 -8.95
CA PRO A 91 17.45 -15.62 -8.27
C PRO A 91 18.34 -14.75 -9.16
N ASP A 92 17.95 -14.44 -10.40
CA ASP A 92 18.77 -13.68 -11.37
C ASP A 92 18.07 -12.39 -11.83
N PRO A 93 17.95 -11.39 -10.94
CA PRO A 93 17.39 -10.09 -11.31
C PRO A 93 18.30 -9.38 -12.32
N PHE A 94 17.72 -8.58 -13.22
CA PHE A 94 18.39 -7.94 -14.36
C PHE A 94 18.96 -8.92 -15.41
N ARG A 95 18.40 -10.12 -15.49
CA ARG A 95 18.77 -11.10 -16.49
C ARG A 95 18.69 -10.54 -17.91
N THR A 96 19.59 -11.00 -18.77
CA THR A 96 19.48 -10.77 -20.21
C THR A 96 18.83 -11.98 -20.86
N PRO A 97 17.62 -11.84 -21.46
CA PRO A 97 16.95 -12.97 -22.11
C PRO A 97 17.70 -13.49 -23.33
N GLY A 98 17.57 -14.79 -23.58
CA GLY A 98 18.07 -15.40 -24.82
C GLY A 98 17.25 -14.94 -26.05
N ARG A 99 17.86 -15.05 -27.27
CA ARG A 99 17.21 -14.57 -28.49
C ARG A 99 15.83 -15.17 -28.76
N GLY A 100 15.59 -16.41 -28.34
CA GLY A 100 14.31 -17.11 -28.51
C GLY A 100 13.20 -16.69 -27.56
N GLU A 101 13.50 -15.88 -26.54
CA GLU A 101 12.51 -15.41 -25.58
C GLU A 101 11.79 -14.14 -26.06
N TYR A 102 12.36 -13.43 -27.03
CA TYR A 102 11.74 -12.21 -27.58
C TYR A 102 10.57 -12.57 -28.49
N ARG A 103 9.36 -12.14 -28.14
CA ARG A 103 8.12 -12.37 -28.88
C ARG A 103 7.82 -11.24 -29.86
N ASP A 104 8.15 -10.01 -29.45
CA ASP A 104 7.89 -8.81 -30.26
C ASP A 104 8.78 -7.62 -29.84
N TRP A 105 8.52 -6.46 -30.46
CA TRP A 105 9.27 -5.23 -30.20
C TRP A 105 9.09 -4.68 -28.79
N VAL A 106 7.98 -5.04 -28.08
CA VAL A 106 7.75 -4.61 -26.69
C VAL A 106 8.74 -5.31 -25.77
N ASP A 107 9.06 -6.58 -26.02
CA ASP A 107 10.09 -7.33 -25.30
C ASP A 107 11.48 -6.68 -25.50
N ALA A 108 11.80 -6.27 -26.74
CA ALA A 108 13.04 -5.56 -27.03
C ALA A 108 13.11 -4.19 -26.33
N LEU A 109 12.00 -3.46 -26.27
CA LEU A 109 11.89 -2.19 -25.54
C LEU A 109 12.08 -2.41 -24.03
N GLU A 110 11.56 -3.51 -23.47
CA GLU A 110 11.68 -3.88 -22.06
C GLU A 110 13.17 -4.05 -21.68
N VAL A 111 13.89 -4.85 -22.44
CA VAL A 111 15.33 -5.07 -22.24
C VAL A 111 16.15 -3.80 -22.45
N ALA A 112 15.89 -3.05 -23.53
CA ALA A 112 16.60 -1.80 -23.80
C ALA A 112 16.41 -0.78 -22.67
N THR A 113 15.20 -0.68 -22.11
CA THR A 113 14.93 0.22 -20.98
C THR A 113 15.69 -0.23 -19.73
N MET A 114 15.67 -1.53 -19.41
CA MET A 114 16.43 -2.10 -18.29
C MET A 114 17.94 -1.83 -18.43
N TRP A 115 18.52 -2.04 -19.61
CA TRP A 115 19.95 -1.80 -19.84
C TRP A 115 20.37 -0.34 -19.64
N THR A 116 19.44 0.60 -19.84
CA THR A 116 19.69 2.02 -19.52
C THR A 116 19.50 2.34 -18.04
N GLY A 117 19.18 1.35 -17.21
CA GLY A 117 18.94 1.50 -15.76
C GLY A 117 17.55 2.05 -15.44
N GLY A 118 16.60 1.95 -16.39
CA GLY A 118 15.20 2.32 -16.16
C GLY A 118 14.34 1.11 -15.80
N PHE A 119 13.17 1.37 -15.19
CA PHE A 119 12.17 0.37 -14.88
C PHE A 119 11.10 0.33 -15.99
N PRO A 120 11.02 -0.74 -16.82
CA PRO A 120 10.20 -0.78 -18.01
C PRO A 120 8.75 -1.20 -17.80
N GLU A 121 8.45 -1.97 -16.76
CA GLU A 121 7.20 -2.74 -16.60
C GLU A 121 5.92 -1.91 -16.77
N PRO A 122 5.75 -0.71 -16.18
CA PRO A 122 4.53 0.06 -16.36
C PRO A 122 4.27 0.44 -17.83
N LEU A 123 5.33 0.75 -18.59
CA LEU A 123 5.21 1.08 -20.00
C LEU A 123 4.85 -0.15 -20.83
N THR A 124 5.64 -1.20 -20.71
CA THR A 124 5.53 -2.40 -21.57
C THR A 124 4.26 -3.18 -21.30
N PHE A 125 3.86 -3.31 -20.02
CA PHE A 125 2.57 -3.88 -19.65
C PHE A 125 1.42 -3.08 -20.27
N SER A 126 1.40 -1.76 -20.13
CA SER A 126 0.32 -0.94 -20.69
C SER A 126 0.17 -1.09 -22.22
N LEU A 127 1.27 -1.30 -22.95
CA LEU A 127 1.25 -1.55 -24.38
C LEU A 127 0.68 -2.92 -24.72
N ARG A 128 1.05 -3.96 -23.96
CA ARG A 128 0.50 -5.33 -24.10
C ARG A 128 -0.98 -5.35 -23.75
N ALA A 129 -1.38 -4.74 -22.63
CA ALA A 129 -2.76 -4.62 -22.20
C ALA A 129 -3.63 -3.89 -23.24
N ARG A 130 -3.17 -2.77 -23.77
CA ARG A 130 -3.89 -2.06 -24.86
C ARG A 130 -4.11 -2.94 -26.07
N ARG A 131 -3.10 -3.70 -26.52
CA ARG A 131 -3.22 -4.60 -27.66
C ARG A 131 -4.27 -5.68 -27.40
N HIS A 132 -4.26 -6.29 -26.21
CA HIS A 132 -5.23 -7.30 -25.78
C HIS A 132 -6.66 -6.74 -25.74
N LEU A 133 -6.85 -5.59 -25.09
CA LEU A 133 -8.15 -4.94 -24.94
C LEU A 133 -8.75 -4.49 -26.28
N ARG A 134 -7.91 -3.95 -27.20
CA ARG A 134 -8.37 -3.56 -28.54
C ARG A 134 -8.86 -4.74 -29.39
N ALA A 135 -8.23 -5.91 -29.24
CA ALA A 135 -8.66 -7.13 -29.93
C ALA A 135 -10.02 -7.63 -29.40
N ARG A 136 -10.44 -7.18 -28.20
CA ARG A 136 -11.67 -7.57 -27.52
C ARG A 136 -12.61 -6.38 -27.27
N ARG A 137 -12.57 -5.37 -28.16
CA ARG A 137 -13.44 -4.20 -28.07
C ARG A 137 -14.91 -4.58 -27.95
N GLY A 138 -15.62 -3.96 -27.01
CA GLY A 138 -17.04 -4.25 -26.74
C GLY A 138 -17.28 -5.49 -25.87
N HIS A 139 -16.23 -6.15 -25.39
CA HIS A 139 -16.33 -7.25 -24.44
C HIS A 139 -16.48 -6.78 -23.01
N PHE A 140 -15.87 -5.66 -22.66
CA PHE A 140 -15.90 -5.09 -21.31
C PHE A 140 -16.76 -3.84 -21.27
N ASP A 141 -17.47 -3.65 -20.16
CA ASP A 141 -18.20 -2.42 -19.85
C ASP A 141 -17.27 -1.34 -19.30
N VAL A 142 -16.19 -1.74 -18.58
CA VAL A 142 -15.21 -0.85 -17.97
C VAL A 142 -13.84 -1.51 -17.91
N VAL A 143 -12.81 -0.70 -18.03
CA VAL A 143 -11.41 -1.08 -17.78
C VAL A 143 -10.94 -0.37 -16.50
N HIS A 144 -10.45 -1.13 -15.53
CA HIS A 144 -9.86 -0.61 -14.31
C HIS A 144 -8.36 -0.85 -14.28
N ASP A 145 -7.56 0.20 -14.29
CA ASP A 145 -6.10 0.14 -14.18
C ASP A 145 -5.66 0.27 -12.72
N ASN A 146 -4.95 -0.74 -12.20
CA ASN A 146 -4.35 -0.69 -10.88
C ASN A 146 -2.94 -0.08 -10.95
N GLN A 147 -2.89 1.25 -10.91
CA GLN A 147 -1.67 2.08 -10.83
C GLN A 147 -0.59 1.84 -11.90
N THR A 148 -0.89 1.26 -13.06
CA THR A 148 0.09 1.12 -14.13
C THR A 148 0.52 2.49 -14.67
N LEU A 149 -0.47 3.33 -15.00
CA LEU A 149 -0.27 4.69 -15.50
C LEU A 149 0.67 4.76 -16.72
N GLY A 150 0.59 3.75 -17.59
CA GLY A 150 1.44 3.65 -18.78
C GLY A 150 0.82 4.33 -20.00
N TYR A 151 1.65 4.76 -20.96
CA TYR A 151 1.19 5.42 -22.19
C TYR A 151 0.20 4.60 -23.02
N GLY A 152 0.24 3.27 -22.92
CA GLY A 152 -0.74 2.41 -23.59
C GLY A 152 -2.18 2.75 -23.21
N LEU A 153 -2.42 3.20 -22.00
CA LEU A 153 -3.75 3.50 -21.47
C LEU A 153 -4.31 4.86 -21.92
N LEU A 154 -3.49 5.75 -22.51
CA LEU A 154 -3.97 7.01 -23.08
C LEU A 154 -4.68 6.84 -24.44
N GLY A 155 -4.58 5.68 -25.03
CA GLY A 155 -5.27 5.37 -26.26
C GLY A 155 -6.62 4.70 -26.01
N ASP A 156 -7.29 4.38 -27.10
CA ASP A 156 -8.51 3.59 -27.03
C ASP A 156 -8.23 2.18 -26.44
N VAL A 157 -8.84 1.90 -25.32
CA VAL A 157 -8.80 0.60 -24.61
C VAL A 157 -10.12 -0.15 -24.75
N GLY A 158 -11.07 0.34 -25.55
CA GLY A 158 -12.30 -0.35 -25.91
C GLY A 158 -13.47 -0.15 -24.93
N ALA A 159 -13.25 0.45 -23.78
CA ALA A 159 -14.26 0.78 -22.77
C ALA A 159 -13.82 1.99 -21.93
N PRO A 160 -14.70 2.62 -21.12
CA PRO A 160 -14.32 3.65 -20.16
C PRO A 160 -13.21 3.19 -19.24
N LEU A 161 -12.25 4.09 -18.96
CA LEU A 161 -11.09 3.82 -18.12
C LEU A 161 -11.25 4.50 -16.75
N VAL A 162 -11.15 3.68 -15.71
CA VAL A 162 -11.00 4.10 -14.30
C VAL A 162 -9.62 3.65 -13.82
N THR A 163 -8.92 4.46 -13.04
CA THR A 163 -7.59 4.08 -12.55
C THR A 163 -7.51 4.30 -11.05
N THR A 164 -7.09 3.28 -10.30
CA THR A 164 -6.71 3.44 -8.89
C THR A 164 -5.25 3.85 -8.79
N ILE A 165 -4.99 4.91 -8.00
CA ILE A 165 -3.66 5.34 -7.60
C ILE A 165 -3.60 5.25 -6.07
N HIS A 166 -2.81 4.32 -5.53
CA HIS A 166 -2.70 4.12 -4.09
C HIS A 166 -1.90 5.23 -3.43
N HIS A 167 -0.75 5.56 -3.99
CA HIS A 167 0.08 6.70 -3.63
C HIS A 167 0.98 7.10 -4.82
N PRO A 168 1.46 8.33 -4.89
CA PRO A 168 2.38 8.75 -5.94
C PRO A 168 3.79 8.18 -5.71
N ILE A 169 4.28 7.30 -6.59
CA ILE A 169 5.66 6.75 -6.53
C ILE A 169 6.74 7.86 -6.61
N THR A 170 6.37 9.07 -6.96
CA THR A 170 7.25 10.25 -6.88
C THR A 170 7.68 10.59 -5.46
N VAL A 171 6.93 10.19 -4.44
CA VAL A 171 7.30 10.32 -3.02
C VAL A 171 8.47 9.40 -2.71
N ASP A 172 8.36 8.12 -3.08
CA ASP A 172 9.43 7.13 -2.88
C ASP A 172 10.72 7.55 -3.59
N ARG A 173 10.58 8.03 -4.84
CA ARG A 173 11.69 8.59 -5.60
C ARG A 173 12.38 9.74 -4.85
N GLN A 174 11.62 10.64 -4.21
CA GLN A 174 12.20 11.77 -3.47
C GLN A 174 12.95 11.28 -2.24
N LEU A 175 12.36 10.37 -1.47
CA LEU A 175 13.01 9.78 -0.29
C LEU A 175 14.33 9.09 -0.64
N GLU A 176 14.37 8.30 -1.73
CA GLU A 176 15.61 7.66 -2.16
C GLU A 176 16.65 8.66 -2.68
N LEU A 177 16.23 9.76 -3.31
CA LEU A 177 17.14 10.82 -3.72
C LEU A 177 17.75 11.57 -2.53
N ASP A 178 16.97 11.78 -1.47
CA ASP A 178 17.41 12.45 -0.25
C ASP A 178 18.36 11.55 0.56
N ALA A 179 18.10 10.25 0.58
CA ALA A 179 18.97 9.25 1.19
C ALA A 179 20.24 8.95 0.38
N ALA A 180 20.33 9.40 -0.88
CA ALA A 180 21.47 9.07 -1.74
C ALA A 180 22.71 9.91 -1.40
N GLU A 181 23.74 9.29 -0.82
CA GLU A 181 24.98 9.91 -0.40
C GLU A 181 25.90 10.31 -1.57
N SER A 182 25.85 9.57 -2.70
CA SER A 182 26.75 9.78 -3.84
C SER A 182 26.03 10.31 -5.08
N ARG A 183 26.78 11.07 -5.92
CA ARG A 183 26.28 11.50 -7.24
C ARG A 183 25.93 10.32 -8.15
N ARG A 184 26.68 9.22 -8.03
CA ARG A 184 26.44 7.98 -8.81
C ARG A 184 25.11 7.33 -8.39
N ARG A 185 24.84 7.20 -7.08
CA ARG A 185 23.58 6.69 -6.55
C ARG A 185 22.41 7.57 -6.98
N ARG A 186 22.51 8.90 -6.84
CA ARG A 186 21.47 9.84 -7.31
C ARG A 186 21.15 9.68 -8.80
N LEU A 187 22.16 9.44 -9.65
CA LEU A 187 21.94 9.21 -11.08
C LEU A 187 21.23 7.87 -11.32
N SER A 188 21.60 6.81 -10.58
CA SER A 188 20.92 5.50 -10.63
C SER A 188 19.44 5.63 -10.27
N VAL A 189 19.14 6.26 -9.12
CA VAL A 189 17.75 6.51 -8.68
C VAL A 189 16.97 7.31 -9.72
N ARG A 190 17.55 8.39 -10.29
CA ARG A 190 16.88 9.17 -11.33
C ARG A 190 16.56 8.38 -12.59
N ARG A 191 17.41 7.43 -12.96
CA ARG A 191 17.17 6.54 -14.12
C ARG A 191 16.10 5.51 -13.82
N TRP A 192 16.21 4.85 -12.66
CA TRP A 192 15.24 3.87 -12.21
C TRP A 192 13.83 4.45 -12.20
N TYR A 193 13.64 5.57 -11.53
CA TYR A 193 12.34 6.25 -11.40
C TYR A 193 11.98 7.15 -12.61
N ALA A 194 12.66 7.02 -13.76
CA ALA A 194 12.33 7.86 -14.94
C ALA A 194 10.89 7.64 -15.44
N PHE A 195 10.32 6.45 -15.22
CA PHE A 195 8.94 6.10 -15.56
C PHE A 195 7.90 6.98 -14.83
N THR A 196 8.21 7.54 -13.66
CA THR A 196 7.31 8.44 -12.94
C THR A 196 6.95 9.70 -13.74
N ARG A 197 7.81 10.13 -14.67
CA ARG A 197 7.47 11.21 -15.61
C ARG A 197 6.35 10.81 -16.57
N MET A 198 6.33 9.56 -17.01
CA MET A 198 5.25 9.00 -17.81
C MET A 198 3.98 8.93 -16.97
N GLN A 199 4.05 8.33 -15.78
CA GLN A 199 2.90 8.22 -14.87
C GLN A 199 2.26 9.58 -14.58
N LYS A 200 3.07 10.62 -14.30
CA LYS A 200 2.59 11.99 -14.11
C LYS A 200 1.86 12.56 -15.35
N ARG A 201 2.36 12.28 -16.56
CA ARG A 201 1.71 12.73 -17.80
C ARG A 201 0.43 11.97 -18.10
N VAL A 202 0.38 10.69 -17.78
CA VAL A 202 -0.81 9.85 -17.95
C VAL A 202 -1.86 10.26 -16.93
N ALA A 203 -1.53 10.29 -15.64
CA ALA A 203 -2.45 10.62 -14.56
C ALA A 203 -3.23 11.91 -14.82
N ARG A 204 -2.57 12.97 -15.30
CA ARG A 204 -3.21 14.26 -15.65
C ARG A 204 -4.26 14.18 -16.76
N ARG A 205 -4.27 13.12 -17.55
CA ARG A 205 -5.18 12.94 -18.68
C ARG A 205 -6.29 11.93 -18.40
N LEU A 206 -6.23 11.24 -17.25
CA LEU A 206 -7.25 10.29 -16.87
C LEU A 206 -8.58 11.01 -16.56
N PRO A 207 -9.70 10.46 -17.02
CA PRO A 207 -11.01 11.03 -16.75
C PRO A 207 -11.45 10.80 -15.31
N SER A 208 -11.16 9.65 -14.74
CA SER A 208 -11.56 9.24 -13.40
C SER A 208 -10.42 8.52 -12.69
N VAL A 209 -10.08 8.99 -11.49
CA VAL A 209 -9.03 8.44 -10.63
C VAL A 209 -9.65 8.06 -9.29
N LEU A 210 -9.42 6.82 -8.86
CA LEU A 210 -9.71 6.36 -7.52
C LEU A 210 -8.46 6.43 -6.66
N THR A 211 -8.65 6.67 -5.37
CA THR A 211 -7.58 6.58 -4.38
C THR A 211 -8.10 6.09 -3.05
N VAL A 212 -7.21 5.64 -2.17
CA VAL A 212 -7.56 4.89 -0.97
C VAL A 212 -7.79 5.76 0.27
N SER A 213 -7.38 7.04 0.23
CA SER A 213 -7.51 7.96 1.37
C SER A 213 -7.56 9.43 0.94
N GLY A 214 -8.00 10.31 1.84
CA GLY A 214 -7.93 11.76 1.66
C GLY A 214 -6.48 12.27 1.59
N THR A 215 -5.59 11.67 2.38
CA THR A 215 -4.15 11.95 2.34
C THR A 215 -3.56 11.61 0.96
N SER A 216 -3.79 10.40 0.45
CA SER A 216 -3.35 10.02 -0.90
C SER A 216 -3.94 10.93 -1.99
N ARG A 217 -5.21 11.38 -1.83
CA ARG A 217 -5.81 12.36 -2.75
C ARG A 217 -5.03 13.67 -2.80
N ALA A 218 -4.66 14.21 -1.64
CA ALA A 218 -3.87 15.45 -1.57
C ALA A 218 -2.50 15.26 -2.25
N GLU A 219 -1.82 14.15 -1.99
CA GLU A 219 -0.53 13.85 -2.63
C GLU A 219 -0.64 13.66 -4.15
N ILE A 220 -1.70 13.01 -4.65
CA ILE A 220 -1.93 12.86 -6.09
C ILE A 220 -2.09 14.23 -6.76
N VAL A 221 -2.81 15.17 -6.11
CA VAL A 221 -2.91 16.54 -6.58
C VAL A 221 -1.53 17.20 -6.63
N ASP A 222 -0.77 17.16 -5.55
CA ASP A 222 0.50 17.86 -5.39
C ASP A 222 1.61 17.24 -6.27
N HIS A 223 1.78 15.94 -6.22
CA HIS A 223 2.88 15.25 -6.89
C HIS A 223 2.60 14.95 -8.35
N LEU A 224 1.39 14.52 -8.70
CA LEU A 224 1.03 14.16 -10.06
C LEU A 224 0.34 15.31 -10.81
N GLY A 225 -0.30 16.26 -10.12
CA GLY A 225 -1.01 17.39 -10.71
C GLY A 225 -2.31 16.96 -11.39
N VAL A 226 -3.00 15.97 -10.82
CA VAL A 226 -4.35 15.58 -11.23
C VAL A 226 -5.34 16.60 -10.68
N GLN A 227 -6.37 16.94 -11.42
CA GLN A 227 -7.44 17.83 -10.95
C GLN A 227 -8.24 17.15 -9.83
N GLN A 228 -8.48 17.88 -8.74
CA GLN A 228 -9.09 17.33 -7.53
C GLN A 228 -10.50 16.77 -7.75
N ASP A 229 -11.27 17.35 -8.67
CA ASP A 229 -12.62 16.93 -9.04
C ASP A 229 -12.67 15.58 -9.78
N ARG A 230 -11.53 15.13 -10.32
CA ARG A 230 -11.39 13.83 -10.96
C ARG A 230 -10.94 12.71 -10.00
N ILE A 231 -10.62 13.05 -8.74
CA ILE A 231 -10.10 12.10 -7.77
C ILE A 231 -11.18 11.78 -6.75
N HIS A 232 -11.58 10.51 -6.70
CA HIS A 232 -12.58 9.98 -5.80
C HIS A 232 -11.93 9.06 -4.77
N VAL A 233 -12.23 9.29 -3.48
CA VAL A 233 -11.74 8.43 -2.41
C VAL A 233 -12.68 7.24 -2.28
N VAL A 234 -12.13 6.05 -2.45
CA VAL A 234 -12.77 4.77 -2.16
C VAL A 234 -11.84 4.03 -1.21
N HIS A 235 -12.19 4.03 0.07
CA HIS A 235 -11.38 3.35 1.07
C HIS A 235 -11.30 1.85 0.78
N ILE A 236 -10.12 1.28 0.98
CA ILE A 236 -9.95 -0.17 1.05
C ILE A 236 -10.24 -0.65 2.48
N GLY A 237 -10.14 -1.94 2.74
CA GLY A 237 -10.49 -2.47 4.04
C GLY A 237 -9.80 -3.77 4.40
N ALA A 238 -10.09 -4.26 5.60
CA ALA A 238 -9.69 -5.58 6.03
C ALA A 238 -10.65 -6.64 5.49
N ASP A 239 -10.15 -7.87 5.35
CA ASP A 239 -10.98 -9.06 5.17
C ASP A 239 -11.60 -9.43 6.52
N THR A 240 -12.81 -8.96 6.77
CA THR A 240 -13.49 -9.11 8.07
C THR A 240 -14.07 -10.50 8.32
N ASP A 241 -14.07 -11.36 7.31
CA ASP A 241 -14.39 -12.79 7.45
C ASP A 241 -13.18 -13.51 8.07
N LEU A 242 -11.97 -13.16 7.62
CA LEU A 242 -10.72 -13.69 8.12
C LEU A 242 -10.30 -12.99 9.43
N PHE A 243 -10.18 -11.67 9.41
CA PHE A 243 -9.81 -10.85 10.57
C PHE A 243 -11.05 -10.58 11.45
N SER A 244 -11.41 -11.55 12.26
CA SER A 244 -12.55 -11.50 13.18
C SER A 244 -12.13 -11.92 14.59
N PRO A 245 -12.81 -11.49 15.66
CA PRO A 245 -12.55 -12.00 17.00
C PRO A 245 -12.82 -13.50 17.07
N ASP A 246 -11.99 -14.20 17.86
CA ASP A 246 -12.22 -15.60 18.24
C ASP A 246 -12.02 -15.75 19.75
N PRO A 247 -13.07 -16.01 20.54
CA PRO A 247 -12.96 -16.18 21.99
C PRO A 247 -12.18 -17.44 22.39
N ALA A 248 -11.92 -18.37 21.49
CA ALA A 248 -11.08 -19.55 21.74
C ALA A 248 -9.59 -19.20 21.79
N VAL A 249 -9.18 -18.11 21.12
CA VAL A 249 -7.78 -17.65 21.13
C VAL A 249 -7.54 -16.80 22.40
N ARG A 250 -6.71 -17.34 23.29
CA ARG A 250 -6.37 -16.62 24.54
C ARG A 250 -5.35 -15.52 24.28
N GLN A 251 -5.59 -14.34 24.84
CA GLN A 251 -4.58 -13.29 24.87
C GLN A 251 -3.39 -13.70 25.75
N ILE A 252 -2.19 -13.43 25.26
CA ILE A 252 -0.94 -13.69 25.98
C ILE A 252 -0.54 -12.40 26.70
N PRO A 253 -0.40 -12.44 28.04
CA PRO A 253 -0.01 -11.26 28.81
C PRO A 253 1.29 -10.63 28.31
N GLY A 254 1.32 -9.31 28.22
CA GLY A 254 2.49 -8.55 27.74
C GLY A 254 2.75 -8.60 26.25
N ARG A 255 1.99 -9.37 25.45
CA ARG A 255 2.23 -9.46 23.99
C ARG A 255 1.79 -8.20 23.28
N ILE A 256 2.75 -7.60 22.57
CA ILE A 256 2.54 -6.53 21.59
C ILE A 256 2.82 -7.12 20.21
N VAL A 257 1.96 -6.87 19.22
CA VAL A 257 2.14 -7.33 17.83
C VAL A 257 2.28 -6.16 16.88
N THR A 258 3.13 -6.28 15.88
CA THR A 258 3.22 -5.36 14.74
C THR A 258 3.48 -6.13 13.45
N THR A 259 2.87 -5.69 12.35
CA THR A 259 3.10 -6.20 10.99
C THR A 259 3.98 -5.23 10.20
N SER A 260 5.05 -4.74 10.82
CA SER A 260 5.96 -3.73 10.26
C SER A 260 7.26 -4.36 9.79
N SER A 261 7.62 -4.18 8.52
CA SER A 261 8.92 -4.64 8.01
C SER A 261 10.06 -3.84 8.61
N ALA A 262 11.11 -4.53 9.07
CA ALA A 262 12.33 -3.92 9.61
C ALA A 262 13.18 -3.22 8.53
N ASP A 263 13.06 -3.68 7.28
CA ASP A 263 13.83 -3.18 6.15
C ASP A 263 13.28 -1.85 5.59
N VAL A 264 12.10 -1.41 6.05
CA VAL A 264 11.45 -0.19 5.58
C VAL A 264 11.45 0.88 6.67
N PRO A 265 12.32 1.90 6.62
CA PRO A 265 12.41 2.94 7.66
C PRO A 265 11.10 3.67 7.95
N LEU A 266 10.26 3.87 6.92
CA LEU A 266 8.93 4.49 7.07
C LEU A 266 7.96 3.70 7.95
N LYS A 267 8.20 2.40 8.14
CA LYS A 267 7.39 1.57 9.05
C LYS A 267 7.70 1.78 10.53
N GLY A 268 8.75 2.54 10.86
CA GLY A 268 9.01 3.06 12.21
C GLY A 268 9.36 2.01 13.28
N LEU A 269 9.72 0.77 12.89
CA LEU A 269 9.98 -0.31 13.84
C LEU A 269 11.08 0.04 14.87
N VAL A 270 12.08 0.83 14.48
CA VAL A 270 13.14 1.28 15.42
C VAL A 270 12.57 2.04 16.61
N PHE A 271 11.57 2.91 16.40
CA PHE A 271 10.93 3.66 17.47
C PHE A 271 10.09 2.78 18.40
N LEU A 272 9.49 1.71 17.84
CA LEU A 272 8.76 0.73 18.64
C LEU A 272 9.70 -0.10 19.52
N VAL A 273 10.87 -0.49 19.00
CA VAL A 273 11.91 -1.20 19.76
C VAL A 273 12.43 -0.32 20.90
N GLU A 274 12.69 0.97 20.65
CA GLU A 274 13.05 1.92 21.70
C GLU A 274 11.93 2.13 22.74
N ALA A 275 10.67 2.15 22.28
CA ALA A 275 9.52 2.22 23.19
C ALA A 275 9.40 0.99 24.05
N LEU A 276 9.62 -0.21 23.50
CA LEU A 276 9.58 -1.48 24.24
C LEU A 276 10.56 -1.48 25.43
N ALA A 277 11.76 -0.93 25.25
CA ALA A 277 12.73 -0.83 26.34
C ALA A 277 12.19 -0.04 27.53
N LYS A 278 11.42 1.04 27.27
CA LYS A 278 10.78 1.85 28.31
C LYS A 278 9.57 1.14 28.91
N VAL A 279 8.75 0.50 28.09
CA VAL A 279 7.58 -0.30 28.54
C VAL A 279 8.01 -1.40 29.51
N ARG A 280 9.11 -2.11 29.23
CA ARG A 280 9.62 -3.19 30.09
C ARG A 280 10.10 -2.75 31.46
N ALA A 281 10.35 -1.46 31.68
CA ALA A 281 10.64 -0.93 33.01
C ALA A 281 9.40 -0.98 33.94
N GLU A 282 8.20 -0.85 33.37
CA GLU A 282 6.92 -0.91 34.10
C GLU A 282 6.24 -2.28 33.96
N HIS A 283 6.40 -2.93 32.81
CA HIS A 283 5.83 -4.22 32.46
C HIS A 283 6.95 -5.21 32.03
N PRO A 284 7.67 -5.84 32.97
CA PRO A 284 8.84 -6.68 32.68
C PRO A 284 8.56 -7.83 31.69
N ASP A 285 7.33 -8.36 31.69
CA ASP A 285 6.87 -9.43 30.82
C ASP A 285 6.49 -8.97 29.41
N ALA A 286 6.50 -7.65 29.14
CA ALA A 286 6.17 -7.11 27.82
C ALA A 286 7.16 -7.64 26.77
N HIS A 287 6.62 -8.14 25.68
CA HIS A 287 7.38 -8.66 24.54
C HIS A 287 6.71 -8.29 23.22
N LEU A 288 7.53 -8.10 22.20
CA LEU A 288 7.11 -7.68 20.87
C LEU A 288 7.23 -8.84 19.89
N VAL A 289 6.15 -9.12 19.17
CA VAL A 289 6.18 -10.02 18.01
C VAL A 289 6.06 -9.20 16.74
N VAL A 290 7.05 -9.31 15.88
CA VAL A 290 7.15 -8.60 14.60
C VAL A 290 6.88 -9.59 13.48
N VAL A 291 5.84 -9.35 12.68
CA VAL A 291 5.61 -10.12 11.46
C VAL A 291 6.48 -9.54 10.36
N GLY A 292 7.58 -10.20 10.07
CA GLY A 292 8.58 -9.76 9.12
C GLY A 292 9.91 -10.48 9.28
N LYS A 293 10.87 -10.12 8.44
CA LYS A 293 12.23 -10.66 8.51
C LYS A 293 13.01 -9.98 9.65
N ARG A 294 13.77 -10.77 10.43
CA ARG A 294 14.72 -10.21 11.40
C ARG A 294 15.86 -9.53 10.67
N PRO A 295 16.15 -8.26 10.97
CA PRO A 295 17.30 -7.57 10.39
C PRO A 295 18.61 -8.12 11.00
N GLU A 296 19.59 -8.35 10.15
CA GLU A 296 20.94 -8.75 10.60
C GLU A 296 21.76 -7.53 11.02
N GLU A 297 21.51 -6.41 10.36
CA GLU A 297 22.22 -5.13 10.57
C GLU A 297 21.19 -3.97 10.52
N GLY A 298 21.66 -2.76 10.81
CA GLY A 298 20.89 -1.53 10.69
C GLY A 298 20.28 -1.03 12.01
N PRO A 299 19.47 0.04 11.94
CA PRO A 299 19.00 0.75 13.14
C PRO A 299 18.19 -0.12 14.11
N VAL A 300 17.38 -1.04 13.61
CA VAL A 300 16.56 -1.94 14.45
C VAL A 300 17.45 -2.94 15.20
N ALA A 301 18.40 -3.59 14.52
CA ALA A 301 19.34 -4.51 15.17
C ALA A 301 20.19 -3.79 16.21
N GLN A 302 20.70 -2.60 15.89
CA GLN A 302 21.48 -1.75 16.83
C GLN A 302 20.63 -1.33 18.05
N ALA A 303 19.36 -1.00 17.86
CA ALA A 303 18.47 -0.65 18.97
C ALA A 303 18.22 -1.88 19.87
N MET A 304 18.00 -3.06 19.30
CA MET A 304 17.81 -4.30 20.06
C MET A 304 19.03 -4.61 20.91
N GLU A 305 20.24 -4.51 20.35
CA GLU A 305 21.49 -4.72 21.06
C GLU A 305 21.69 -3.66 22.17
N ARG A 306 21.52 -2.37 21.83
CA ARG A 306 21.69 -1.24 22.76
C ARG A 306 20.82 -1.39 24.01
N TYR A 307 19.60 -1.86 23.87
CA TYR A 307 18.64 -1.98 24.95
C TYR A 307 18.52 -3.40 25.55
N GLY A 308 19.33 -4.36 25.08
CA GLY A 308 19.31 -5.74 25.57
C GLY A 308 17.98 -6.48 25.35
N LEU A 309 17.34 -6.28 24.19
CA LEU A 309 16.00 -6.77 23.91
C LEU A 309 15.96 -8.09 23.11
N GLU A 310 17.09 -8.79 22.96
CA GLU A 310 17.20 -10.01 22.14
C GLU A 310 16.18 -11.10 22.55
N GLY A 311 15.86 -11.22 23.83
CA GLY A 311 14.86 -12.16 24.35
C GLY A 311 13.42 -11.61 24.43
N ALA A 312 13.22 -10.32 24.09
CA ALA A 312 11.93 -9.65 24.20
C ALA A 312 11.33 -9.25 22.83
N VAL A 313 12.06 -9.45 21.74
CA VAL A 313 11.59 -9.22 20.37
C VAL A 313 11.71 -10.50 19.57
N GLU A 314 10.58 -10.99 19.11
CA GLU A 314 10.45 -12.17 18.25
C GLU A 314 10.11 -11.72 16.82
N PHE A 315 10.75 -12.32 15.81
CA PHE A 315 10.42 -12.11 14.40
C PHE A 315 9.84 -13.38 13.80
N VAL A 316 8.65 -13.27 13.20
CA VAL A 316 7.97 -14.38 12.52
C VAL A 316 7.79 -14.04 11.05
N LYS A 317 8.13 -15.01 10.17
CA LYS A 317 7.99 -14.86 8.71
C LYS A 317 7.45 -16.14 8.09
N GLY A 318 6.81 -16.00 6.92
CA GLY A 318 6.31 -17.17 6.18
C GLY A 318 5.16 -17.87 6.88
N ILE A 319 4.43 -17.17 7.76
CA ILE A 319 3.22 -17.66 8.40
C ILE A 319 2.04 -17.56 7.44
N SER A 320 1.07 -18.42 7.59
CA SER A 320 -0.20 -18.38 6.86
C SER A 320 -1.09 -17.22 7.33
N ASP A 321 -2.09 -16.86 6.53
CA ASP A 321 -3.08 -15.87 6.91
C ASP A 321 -3.80 -16.23 8.23
N ALA A 322 -4.11 -17.50 8.45
CA ALA A 322 -4.72 -17.98 9.69
C ALA A 322 -3.79 -17.79 10.91
N GLU A 323 -2.50 -18.13 10.77
CA GLU A 323 -1.51 -17.92 11.83
C GLU A 323 -1.30 -16.43 12.12
N LEU A 324 -1.32 -15.57 11.09
CA LEU A 324 -1.27 -14.11 11.24
C LEU A 324 -2.44 -13.60 12.08
N VAL A 325 -3.66 -14.04 11.75
CA VAL A 325 -4.87 -13.63 12.46
C VAL A 325 -4.82 -14.05 13.91
N ASP A 326 -4.44 -15.31 14.19
CA ASP A 326 -4.34 -15.82 15.57
C ASP A 326 -3.23 -15.14 16.35
N LEU A 327 -2.14 -14.75 15.69
CA LEU A 327 -1.10 -13.94 16.30
C LEU A 327 -1.65 -12.58 16.74
N VAL A 328 -2.40 -11.89 15.87
CA VAL A 328 -3.02 -10.60 16.20
C VAL A 328 -4.07 -10.75 17.31
N ARG A 329 -4.93 -11.77 17.25
CA ARG A 329 -5.92 -12.08 18.30
C ARG A 329 -5.29 -12.35 19.67
N SER A 330 -4.14 -13.04 19.66
CA SER A 330 -3.43 -13.39 20.89
C SER A 330 -2.68 -12.23 21.54
N ALA A 331 -2.57 -11.09 20.87
CA ALA A 331 -1.89 -9.92 21.43
C ALA A 331 -2.81 -9.10 22.32
N GLN A 332 -2.25 -8.56 23.43
CA GLN A 332 -2.97 -7.57 24.24
C GLN A 332 -3.05 -6.21 23.56
N VAL A 333 -2.06 -5.89 22.70
CA VAL A 333 -1.99 -4.62 21.99
C VAL A 333 -1.40 -4.85 20.60
N ALA A 334 -2.05 -4.30 19.57
CA ALA A 334 -1.45 -4.12 18.27
C ALA A 334 -0.82 -2.72 18.15
N CYS A 335 0.32 -2.62 17.48
CA CYS A 335 1.01 -1.35 17.28
C CYS A 335 1.32 -1.09 15.80
N VAL A 336 0.96 0.10 15.33
CA VAL A 336 1.35 0.60 13.99
C VAL A 336 2.23 1.83 14.19
N PRO A 337 3.56 1.65 14.26
CA PRO A 337 4.50 2.71 14.57
C PRO A 337 4.94 3.53 13.36
N SER A 338 4.29 3.33 12.20
CA SER A 338 4.70 3.89 10.91
C SER A 338 4.81 5.42 10.94
N LEU A 339 5.85 5.93 10.31
CA LEU A 339 6.03 7.38 10.12
C LEU A 339 5.07 7.93 9.08
N TYR A 340 4.66 7.09 8.14
CA TYR A 340 3.73 7.44 7.08
C TYR A 340 3.06 6.17 6.50
N GLU A 341 1.76 6.26 6.21
CA GLU A 341 0.98 5.27 5.47
C GLU A 341 0.00 5.96 4.51
N GLY A 342 -0.17 5.39 3.31
CA GLY A 342 -1.19 5.85 2.35
C GLY A 342 -2.61 5.41 2.74
N PHE A 343 -2.74 4.33 3.55
CA PHE A 343 -3.99 3.86 4.13
C PHE A 343 -3.75 3.23 5.51
N SER A 344 -3.08 2.15 5.63
CA SER A 344 -2.79 1.29 6.78
C SER A 344 -3.74 0.09 6.92
N LEU A 345 -3.50 -0.92 6.07
CA LEU A 345 -4.13 -2.24 6.24
C LEU A 345 -3.83 -2.85 7.62
N PRO A 346 -2.58 -2.79 8.16
CA PRO A 346 -2.30 -3.31 9.50
C PRO A 346 -3.19 -2.74 10.60
N ALA A 347 -3.53 -1.45 10.54
CA ALA A 347 -4.45 -0.85 11.51
C ALA A 347 -5.88 -1.40 11.34
N ALA A 348 -6.36 -1.49 10.09
CA ALA A 348 -7.70 -2.03 9.81
C ALA A 348 -7.82 -3.51 10.22
N GLU A 349 -6.80 -4.32 9.96
CA GLU A 349 -6.75 -5.75 10.31
C GLU A 349 -6.73 -5.97 11.82
N ALA A 350 -5.88 -5.24 12.55
CA ALA A 350 -5.84 -5.32 14.01
C ALA A 350 -7.17 -4.89 14.64
N MET A 351 -7.77 -3.80 14.17
CA MET A 351 -9.08 -3.34 14.63
C MET A 351 -10.19 -4.33 14.27
N ALA A 352 -10.11 -4.98 13.09
CA ALA A 352 -11.08 -5.99 12.68
C ALA A 352 -11.11 -7.21 13.60
N THR A 353 -9.97 -7.63 14.17
CA THR A 353 -9.92 -8.71 15.18
C THR A 353 -10.42 -8.28 16.55
N GLY A 354 -10.69 -6.98 16.76
CA GLY A 354 -11.03 -6.44 18.07
C GLY A 354 -9.80 -6.21 18.97
N THR A 355 -8.58 -6.36 18.45
CA THR A 355 -7.35 -6.08 19.19
C THR A 355 -7.18 -4.57 19.35
N PRO A 356 -6.99 -4.05 20.58
CA PRO A 356 -6.81 -2.62 20.79
C PRO A 356 -5.53 -2.12 20.14
N LEU A 357 -5.60 -0.93 19.54
CA LEU A 357 -4.58 -0.38 18.68
C LEU A 357 -3.87 0.83 19.28
N VAL A 358 -2.54 0.81 19.30
CA VAL A 358 -1.71 2.03 19.36
C VAL A 358 -1.23 2.34 17.95
N ALA A 359 -1.46 3.53 17.45
CA ALA A 359 -1.06 3.93 16.12
C ALA A 359 -0.49 5.34 16.09
N THR A 360 0.42 5.61 15.17
CA THR A 360 0.89 6.98 14.94
C THR A 360 -0.14 7.80 14.16
N THR A 361 0.07 9.11 14.14
CA THR A 361 -0.73 10.03 13.31
C THR A 361 -0.10 10.28 11.93
N GLY A 362 0.77 9.38 11.45
CA GLY A 362 1.48 9.52 10.19
C GLY A 362 0.62 9.23 8.96
N GLY A 363 0.55 10.16 8.01
CA GLY A 363 -0.20 9.98 6.77
C GLY A 363 -1.70 9.77 6.98
N ALA A 364 -2.25 8.72 6.37
CA ALA A 364 -3.67 8.38 6.45
C ALA A 364 -4.04 7.49 7.65
N ILE A 365 -3.10 7.17 8.54
CA ILE A 365 -3.40 6.33 9.72
C ILE A 365 -4.59 6.86 10.52
N PRO A 366 -4.73 8.18 10.80
CA PRO A 366 -5.89 8.72 11.52
C PRO A 366 -7.22 8.52 10.79
N GLU A 367 -7.20 8.45 9.46
CA GLU A 367 -8.42 8.19 8.67
C GLU A 367 -8.95 6.78 8.94
N VAL A 368 -8.06 5.80 9.19
CA VAL A 368 -8.41 4.42 9.51
C VAL A 368 -8.61 4.20 11.00
N ALA A 369 -7.59 4.53 11.81
CA ALA A 369 -7.58 4.28 13.26
C ALA A 369 -8.63 5.11 14.02
N GLY A 370 -8.98 6.29 13.51
CA GLY A 370 -9.97 7.17 14.11
C GLY A 370 -9.37 8.11 15.16
N ARG A 371 -10.17 8.47 16.18
CA ARG A 371 -9.80 9.46 17.18
C ARG A 371 -9.13 8.82 18.39
N ASP A 372 -8.14 9.56 18.92
CA ASP A 372 -7.45 9.19 20.14
C ASP A 372 -8.44 9.01 21.31
N GLY A 373 -8.27 7.92 22.07
CA GLY A 373 -9.11 7.57 23.23
C GLY A 373 -10.51 7.08 22.89
N GLU A 374 -10.95 7.14 21.60
CA GLU A 374 -12.26 6.65 21.15
C GLU A 374 -12.16 5.25 20.49
N THR A 375 -11.26 5.08 19.53
CA THR A 375 -11.11 3.84 18.75
C THR A 375 -9.69 3.28 18.72
N CYS A 376 -8.72 4.07 19.17
CA CYS A 376 -7.30 3.71 19.30
C CYS A 376 -6.65 4.63 20.33
N LEU A 377 -5.37 4.41 20.66
CA LEU A 377 -4.49 5.44 21.19
C LEU A 377 -3.58 5.96 20.08
N ALA A 378 -3.69 7.26 19.80
CA ALA A 378 -2.95 7.92 18.75
C ALA A 378 -1.75 8.70 19.30
N VAL A 379 -0.57 8.54 18.67
CA VAL A 379 0.67 9.18 19.08
C VAL A 379 1.36 9.86 17.90
N PRO A 380 2.18 10.89 18.12
CA PRO A 380 2.99 11.47 17.06
C PRO A 380 3.96 10.43 16.46
N PRO A 381 4.23 10.47 15.14
CA PRO A 381 5.21 9.58 14.52
C PRO A 381 6.64 9.90 14.99
N GLY A 382 7.47 8.87 15.14
CA GLY A 382 8.88 9.04 15.51
C GLY A 382 9.13 9.34 17.00
N GLU A 383 8.12 9.19 17.87
CA GLU A 383 8.18 9.53 19.29
C GLU A 383 8.14 8.28 20.20
N PRO A 384 9.29 7.64 20.51
CA PRO A 384 9.32 6.42 21.32
C PRO A 384 8.75 6.59 22.73
N GLY A 385 8.82 7.81 23.29
CA GLY A 385 8.26 8.12 24.59
C GLY A 385 6.74 8.07 24.59
N ALA A 386 6.11 8.66 23.59
CA ALA A 386 4.66 8.65 23.42
C ALA A 386 4.14 7.23 23.13
N LEU A 387 4.85 6.48 22.27
CA LEU A 387 4.55 5.06 22.03
C LEU A 387 4.60 4.24 23.32
N ALA A 388 5.66 4.40 24.12
CA ALA A 388 5.81 3.69 25.39
C ALA A 388 4.66 3.99 26.36
N ALA A 389 4.31 5.27 26.54
CA ALA A 389 3.21 5.67 27.42
C ALA A 389 1.87 5.09 26.98
N ALA A 390 1.57 5.09 25.67
CA ALA A 390 0.34 4.52 25.12
C ALA A 390 0.29 2.99 25.27
N LEU A 391 1.41 2.31 25.00
CA LEU A 391 1.53 0.86 25.19
C LEU A 391 1.38 0.45 26.66
N SER A 392 2.11 1.11 27.60
CA SER A 392 2.00 0.85 29.04
C SER A 392 0.57 1.05 29.54
N ARG A 393 -0.10 2.11 29.08
CA ARG A 393 -1.49 2.37 29.42
C ARG A 393 -2.42 1.23 29.00
N LEU A 394 -2.29 0.72 27.77
CA LEU A 394 -3.11 -0.42 27.32
C LEU A 394 -2.73 -1.72 28.02
N LEU A 395 -1.47 -1.97 28.30
CA LEU A 395 -1.06 -3.18 29.03
C LEU A 395 -1.60 -3.19 30.47
N GLY A 396 -1.68 -2.04 31.12
CA GLY A 396 -2.15 -1.89 32.51
C GLY A 396 -3.67 -1.78 32.68
N ASP A 397 -4.44 -1.49 31.63
CA ASP A 397 -5.88 -1.20 31.73
C ASP A 397 -6.71 -2.11 30.81
N ALA A 398 -7.29 -3.15 31.39
CA ALA A 398 -8.10 -4.15 30.67
C ALA A 398 -9.43 -3.54 30.15
N GLU A 399 -10.09 -2.69 30.93
CA GLU A 399 -11.35 -2.06 30.53
C GLU A 399 -11.14 -1.13 29.32
N LEU A 400 -10.02 -0.41 29.31
CA LEU A 400 -9.64 0.42 28.18
C LEU A 400 -9.37 -0.42 26.94
N ARG A 401 -8.68 -1.57 27.08
CA ARG A 401 -8.45 -2.50 25.96
C ARG A 401 -9.76 -2.99 25.36
N ASP A 402 -10.67 -3.47 26.19
CA ASP A 402 -11.96 -4.01 25.74
C ASP A 402 -12.79 -2.93 25.03
N ARG A 403 -12.84 -1.73 25.59
CA ARG A 403 -13.57 -0.60 25.01
C ARG A 403 -13.02 -0.17 23.68
N LEU A 404 -11.69 0.01 23.57
CA LEU A 404 -11.06 0.45 22.32
C LEU A 404 -11.08 -0.66 21.26
N GLY A 405 -10.91 -1.92 21.65
CA GLY A 405 -11.01 -3.05 20.75
C GLY A 405 -12.39 -3.17 20.11
N ALA A 406 -13.45 -3.09 20.92
CA ALA A 406 -14.83 -3.10 20.45
C ALA A 406 -15.14 -1.91 19.52
N ALA A 407 -14.77 -0.68 19.93
CA ALA A 407 -15.01 0.53 19.15
C ALA A 407 -14.21 0.54 17.82
N GLY A 408 -12.98 0.01 17.87
CA GLY A 408 -12.13 -0.16 16.68
C GLY A 408 -12.76 -1.11 15.66
N ARG A 409 -13.22 -2.28 16.12
CA ARG A 409 -13.91 -3.25 15.25
C ARG A 409 -15.17 -2.66 14.62
N ASP A 410 -16.01 -2.03 15.41
CA ASP A 410 -17.22 -1.35 14.94
C ASP A 410 -16.92 -0.33 13.84
N ARG A 411 -15.83 0.41 13.99
CA ARG A 411 -15.37 1.37 12.98
C ARG A 411 -15.00 0.67 11.67
N VAL A 412 -14.22 -0.41 11.73
CA VAL A 412 -13.81 -1.17 10.53
C VAL A 412 -15.02 -1.74 9.82
N LEU A 413 -15.92 -2.42 10.54
CA LEU A 413 -17.13 -3.01 9.96
C LEU A 413 -18.02 -1.98 9.26
N ARG A 414 -18.07 -0.76 9.79
CA ARG A 414 -18.86 0.32 9.18
C ARG A 414 -18.22 0.96 7.97
N ASN A 415 -16.89 1.01 7.87
CA ASN A 415 -16.23 1.89 6.91
C ASN A 415 -15.14 1.23 6.06
N PHE A 416 -14.50 0.16 6.55
CA PHE A 416 -13.26 -0.35 5.98
C PHE A 416 -13.32 -1.86 5.75
N THR A 417 -14.32 -2.30 4.95
CA THR A 417 -14.42 -3.68 4.46
C THR A 417 -14.19 -3.72 2.96
N TRP A 418 -13.70 -4.84 2.46
CA TRP A 418 -13.52 -5.01 1.01
C TRP A 418 -14.86 -5.00 0.26
N ALA A 419 -15.96 -5.44 0.88
CA ALA A 419 -17.30 -5.32 0.30
C ALA A 419 -17.67 -3.84 0.03
N LYS A 420 -17.44 -2.94 1.01
CA LYS A 420 -17.67 -1.49 0.81
C LYS A 420 -16.74 -0.88 -0.24
N ALA A 421 -15.49 -1.34 -0.29
CA ALA A 421 -14.56 -0.93 -1.34
C ALA A 421 -15.08 -1.31 -2.74
N ALA A 422 -15.60 -2.52 -2.89
CA ALA A 422 -16.20 -2.98 -4.14
C ALA A 422 -17.46 -2.19 -4.51
N GLU A 423 -18.40 -1.98 -3.57
CA GLU A 423 -19.60 -1.16 -3.77
C GLU A 423 -19.24 0.27 -4.22
N GLY A 424 -18.30 0.92 -3.51
CA GLY A 424 -17.84 2.25 -3.88
C GLY A 424 -17.16 2.29 -5.25
N THR A 425 -16.41 1.24 -5.59
CA THR A 425 -15.76 1.11 -6.90
C THR A 425 -16.80 0.92 -8.03
N VAL A 426 -17.81 0.08 -7.83
CA VAL A 426 -18.91 -0.13 -8.79
C VAL A 426 -19.68 1.16 -9.05
N SER A 427 -19.94 1.96 -8.01
CA SER A 427 -20.57 3.29 -8.19
C SER A 427 -19.75 4.17 -9.17
N ARG A 428 -18.42 4.17 -9.02
CA ARG A 428 -17.53 4.94 -9.92
C ARG A 428 -17.45 4.35 -11.34
N TYR A 429 -17.54 3.02 -11.48
CA TYR A 429 -17.64 2.39 -12.81
C TYR A 429 -18.89 2.85 -13.55
N ARG A 430 -20.03 2.83 -12.87
CA ARG A 430 -21.31 3.25 -13.46
C ARG A 430 -21.32 4.70 -13.88
N GLU A 431 -20.72 5.58 -13.08
CA GLU A 431 -20.53 6.99 -13.44
C GLU A 431 -19.64 7.13 -14.68
N ALA A 432 -18.49 6.45 -14.73
CA ALA A 432 -17.60 6.50 -15.87
C ALA A 432 -18.26 5.96 -17.16
N ILE A 433 -19.09 4.92 -17.05
CA ILE A 433 -19.87 4.37 -18.16
C ILE A 433 -20.91 5.41 -18.62
N ALA A 434 -21.65 6.03 -17.70
CA ALA A 434 -22.67 7.04 -18.01
C ALA A 434 -22.05 8.29 -18.67
N ASP A 435 -20.91 8.76 -18.17
CA ASP A 435 -20.18 9.90 -18.72
C ASP A 435 -19.70 9.63 -20.15
N SER A 436 -19.20 8.42 -20.41
CA SER A 436 -18.75 8.04 -21.75
C SER A 436 -19.90 7.90 -22.76
N ALA A 437 -21.09 7.47 -22.31
CA ALA A 437 -22.29 7.37 -23.13
C ALA A 437 -22.91 8.76 -23.40
N GLY A 438 -22.67 9.74 -22.50
CA GLY A 438 -23.19 11.12 -22.62
C GLY A 438 -22.34 12.07 -23.44
N ASP A 439 -21.17 11.67 -23.90
CA ASP A 439 -20.21 12.53 -24.65
C ASP A 439 -20.54 12.71 -26.15
N GLY A 440 -21.82 12.62 -26.52
CA GLY A 440 -22.36 13.41 -27.62
C GLY A 440 -22.28 14.90 -27.20
N PRO A 441 -22.12 15.89 -28.15
CA PRO A 441 -21.71 17.26 -27.83
C PRO A 441 -22.63 17.92 -26.79
N ARG A 442 -22.19 17.96 -25.52
CA ARG A 442 -22.89 18.66 -24.45
C ARG A 442 -22.81 20.19 -24.68
N ARG A 443 -23.96 20.78 -24.97
CA ARG A 443 -24.20 22.21 -24.71
C ARG A 443 -24.05 22.44 -23.20
N SER A 444 -23.16 23.36 -22.82
CA SER A 444 -22.99 23.79 -21.42
C SER A 444 -24.35 24.21 -20.81
N PRO A 445 -24.73 23.69 -19.65
CA PRO A 445 -25.84 24.27 -18.89
C PRO A 445 -25.34 25.57 -18.24
N ALA A 446 -26.09 26.63 -18.45
CA ALA A 446 -25.88 27.92 -17.82
C ALA A 446 -26.04 27.84 -16.30
N GLY A 447 -25.07 28.39 -15.61
CA GLY A 447 -25.14 29.04 -14.29
C GLY A 447 -25.94 28.36 -13.18
N THR A 448 -25.22 27.66 -12.27
CA THR A 448 -25.68 27.46 -10.90
C THR A 448 -25.11 28.51 -9.96
N PRO A 449 -25.86 29.01 -8.96
CA PRO A 449 -25.47 30.16 -8.16
C PRO A 449 -24.32 29.83 -7.21
N ARG A 450 -23.38 30.76 -7.10
CA ARG A 450 -22.26 30.74 -6.16
C ARG A 450 -22.76 30.55 -4.72
N SER A 451 -22.32 29.50 -4.09
CA SER A 451 -22.38 29.33 -2.63
C SER A 451 -21.51 30.37 -1.95
N ALA A 452 -22.03 30.99 -0.91
CA ALA A 452 -21.37 32.01 -0.12
C ALA A 452 -20.12 31.46 0.60
N PRO A 453 -19.06 32.29 0.81
CA PRO A 453 -17.86 31.86 1.51
C PRO A 453 -18.12 31.66 3.02
N LEU A 454 -17.56 30.61 3.58
CA LEU A 454 -17.49 30.36 5.03
C LEU A 454 -16.62 31.43 5.72
N PRO A 455 -16.96 31.83 6.96
CA PRO A 455 -16.22 32.85 7.69
C PRO A 455 -14.83 32.33 8.12
N PRO A 456 -13.81 33.23 8.22
CA PRO A 456 -12.46 32.85 8.61
C PRO A 456 -12.42 32.46 10.10
N GLY A 457 -11.68 31.37 10.39
CA GLY A 457 -11.38 30.95 11.76
C GLY A 457 -10.43 31.93 12.48
N PRO A 458 -10.37 31.90 13.82
CA PRO A 458 -9.69 32.92 14.60
C PRO A 458 -8.17 32.86 14.47
N SER A 459 -7.58 34.02 14.22
CA SER A 459 -6.15 34.28 14.16
C SER A 459 -5.48 34.07 15.52
N ALA A 460 -4.43 33.30 15.58
CA ALA A 460 -3.52 33.25 16.72
C ALA A 460 -2.67 34.53 16.74
N GLN A 461 -2.84 35.33 17.76
CA GLN A 461 -2.00 36.50 18.05
C GLN A 461 -0.78 36.09 18.87
N GLY A 462 0.37 36.46 18.36
CA GLY A 462 1.53 37.07 18.98
C GLY A 462 2.11 36.52 20.29
N ALA A 463 3.36 36.06 20.21
CA ALA A 463 4.30 36.12 21.33
C ALA A 463 5.61 36.83 20.86
N PRO A 464 6.25 37.62 21.74
CA PRO A 464 7.23 38.61 21.35
C PRO A 464 8.66 38.07 21.26
N GLY A 465 9.46 38.81 20.49
CA GLY A 465 10.86 38.49 20.18
C GLY A 465 11.83 38.58 21.36
N ALA A 466 12.94 37.87 21.21
CA ALA A 466 14.17 38.14 21.94
C ALA A 466 15.31 38.33 20.93
N GLN A 467 15.96 39.47 21.06
CA GLN A 467 17.13 39.90 20.30
C GLN A 467 18.44 39.33 20.85
N GLY A 468 19.31 38.94 19.96
CA GLY A 468 20.70 39.35 19.97
C GLY A 468 21.70 38.62 20.87
N ALA A 469 22.68 37.97 20.24
CA ALA A 469 24.12 38.21 20.60
C ALA A 469 25.02 37.62 19.49
N GLN A 470 25.87 38.49 18.99
CA GLN A 470 27.02 38.24 18.08
C GLN A 470 28.18 37.59 18.83
N GLY A 471 28.98 36.80 18.14
CA GLY A 471 30.28 36.38 18.63
C GLY A 471 30.99 35.33 17.76
N ALA A 472 31.82 35.74 16.84
CA ALA A 472 32.90 34.96 16.21
C ALA A 472 34.25 35.45 16.81
N PRO A 473 35.44 34.91 16.43
CA PRO A 473 35.83 33.57 15.94
C PRO A 473 37.06 33.01 16.71
N ALA A 474 37.43 31.76 16.52
CA ALA A 474 38.82 31.34 16.75
C ALA A 474 39.23 30.19 15.82
N ARG A 475 40.34 30.40 15.15
CA ARG A 475 41.10 29.47 14.30
C ARG A 475 41.87 28.46 15.15
N GLY A 476 41.98 27.22 14.65
CA GLY A 476 42.90 26.22 15.17
C GLY A 476 43.27 25.22 14.08
N THR A 477 44.50 25.35 13.58
CA THR A 477 45.20 24.50 12.62
C THR A 477 45.62 23.18 13.27
N GLY A 478 45.54 22.06 12.56
CA GLY A 478 46.16 20.81 12.98
C GLY A 478 45.97 19.71 11.96
N THR A 479 46.96 19.50 11.10
CA THR A 479 47.13 18.38 10.18
C THR A 479 47.73 17.20 10.92
N PRO A 480 47.29 15.94 10.74
CA PRO A 480 48.10 14.75 11.01
C PRO A 480 48.48 14.00 9.72
N PRO A 481 49.55 13.20 9.77
CA PRO A 481 50.19 12.61 8.63
C PRO A 481 49.52 11.30 8.16
N GLY A 482 49.69 11.00 6.88
CA GLY A 482 49.25 9.75 6.28
C GLY A 482 50.10 8.54 6.66
N PRO A 483 49.59 7.36 6.46
CA PRO A 483 50.41 6.16 6.32
C PRO A 483 50.33 5.52 4.92
N GLU A 484 51.43 4.82 4.67
CA GLU A 484 51.90 4.13 3.51
C GLU A 484 50.99 3.13 2.84
N ALA A 485 51.26 2.96 1.56
CA ALA A 485 50.69 1.97 0.67
C ALA A 485 51.05 0.52 1.06
N ALA A 486 50.05 -0.37 1.03
CA ALA A 486 50.27 -1.79 0.86
C ALA A 486 49.41 -2.26 -0.31
N GLN A 487 50.06 -2.72 -1.36
CA GLN A 487 49.50 -3.45 -2.48
C GLN A 487 49.09 -4.87 -2.00
N ALA A 488 47.87 -5.31 -2.34
CA ALA A 488 47.57 -6.72 -2.40
C ALA A 488 46.44 -6.95 -3.42
N ASP A 489 46.68 -7.89 -4.30
CA ASP A 489 45.86 -8.36 -5.39
C ASP A 489 44.47 -8.82 -4.93
N GLY A 490 43.43 -8.37 -5.66
CA GLY A 490 42.06 -8.78 -5.40
C GLY A 490 41.49 -9.71 -6.47
N PRO A 491 40.49 -10.51 -6.16
CA PRO A 491 39.70 -11.17 -7.18
C PRO A 491 38.39 -10.42 -7.47
N ALA A 492 38.03 -10.44 -8.73
CA ALA A 492 36.82 -9.87 -9.31
C ALA A 492 35.53 -10.63 -8.86
N GLY A 493 35.04 -10.35 -7.67
CA GLY A 493 33.82 -11.02 -7.15
C GLY A 493 32.84 -10.09 -6.40
N VAL A 494 33.32 -8.92 -5.95
CA VAL A 494 32.57 -8.08 -5.00
C VAL A 494 31.58 -7.10 -5.66
N THR A 495 31.66 -6.93 -6.98
CA THR A 495 30.78 -5.96 -7.69
C THR A 495 29.39 -6.50 -7.99
N ARG A 496 29.12 -7.80 -7.85
CA ARG A 496 27.85 -8.42 -8.18
C ARG A 496 26.86 -8.38 -7.00
N THR A 497 27.32 -8.60 -5.78
CA THR A 497 26.49 -8.66 -4.57
C THR A 497 25.85 -7.31 -4.16
N VAL A 498 26.55 -6.20 -4.37
CA VAL A 498 26.01 -4.87 -4.05
C VAL A 498 24.92 -4.43 -5.03
N ARG A 499 25.00 -4.86 -6.32
CA ARG A 499 23.95 -4.59 -7.30
C ARG A 499 22.68 -5.37 -7.03
N ASP A 500 22.77 -6.61 -6.55
CA ASP A 500 21.62 -7.49 -6.33
C ASP A 500 20.80 -7.05 -5.12
N SER A 501 21.47 -6.58 -4.03
CA SER A 501 20.80 -6.01 -2.84
C SER A 501 20.09 -4.68 -3.16
N GLU A 502 20.73 -3.78 -3.92
CA GLU A 502 20.13 -2.50 -4.33
C GLU A 502 18.91 -2.67 -5.24
N ALA A 503 18.89 -3.72 -6.06
CA ALA A 503 17.81 -4.00 -6.98
C ALA A 503 16.53 -4.51 -6.29
N VAL A 504 16.68 -5.33 -5.26
CA VAL A 504 15.55 -5.85 -4.49
C VAL A 504 14.80 -4.71 -3.81
N HIS A 505 15.51 -3.80 -3.13
CA HIS A 505 14.89 -2.62 -2.51
C HIS A 505 14.21 -1.69 -3.51
N MET A 506 14.82 -1.45 -4.68
CA MET A 506 14.20 -0.61 -5.71
C MET A 506 12.96 -1.25 -6.33
N THR A 507 12.89 -2.58 -6.36
CA THR A 507 11.75 -3.31 -6.93
C THR A 507 10.57 -3.35 -5.95
N GLU A 508 10.84 -3.47 -4.65
CA GLU A 508 9.82 -3.41 -3.60
C GLU A 508 9.20 -2.03 -3.45
N ALA A 509 10.00 -0.95 -3.55
CA ALA A 509 9.49 0.42 -3.51
C ALA A 509 8.63 0.80 -4.74
N ALA A 510 8.76 0.08 -5.85
CA ALA A 510 7.96 0.30 -7.06
C ALA A 510 6.71 -0.60 -7.13
N SER A 511 6.51 -1.49 -6.14
CA SER A 511 5.33 -2.35 -6.00
C SER A 511 4.35 -1.84 -4.99
#